data_8c451eb4d623584d19c82f601c1956b1
#
_entry.id   8c451eb4d623584d19c82f601c1956b1
#
_cell.length_a   1.000
_cell.length_b   1.000
_cell.length_c   1.000
_cell.angle_alpha   90.00
_cell.angle_beta   90.00
_cell.angle_gamma   90.00
#
_symmetry.space_group_name_H-M   'P 1'
#
loop_
_entity.id
_entity.type
_entity.pdbx_description
1 polymer ?
#
loop_
_entity_poly.entity_id
_entity_poly.type
_entity_poly.pdbx_seq_one_letter_code
_entity_poly.pdbx_strand_id
1 'polypeptide(L)' 'MERTGVVAPNGMPTYRLLTGPDDETFCRRISDAIALGYKLYGSPAATFDGQTVIVAQALIWPAAID' A
#
# COMPACT_ATOMS: atom_id res chain seq x y z
N MET A 1 -4.80 -12.58 -23.99
CA MET A 1 -4.04 -13.57 -23.22
C MET A 1 -4.17 -13.30 -21.73
N GLU A 2 -4.50 -14.31 -20.99
CA GLU A 2 -4.62 -14.21 -19.55
C GLU A 2 -3.24 -14.05 -18.91
N ARG A 3 -3.10 -13.10 -18.01
CA ARG A 3 -1.83 -12.87 -17.32
C ARG A 3 -2.02 -13.14 -15.83
N THR A 4 -2.26 -14.38 -15.54
CA THR A 4 -2.52 -14.84 -14.18
C THR A 4 -1.39 -14.43 -13.25
N GLY A 5 -1.72 -13.86 -12.10
CA GLY A 5 -0.75 -13.42 -11.12
C GLY A 5 -0.15 -12.05 -11.38
N VAL A 6 -0.42 -11.47 -12.57
CA VAL A 6 0.11 -10.15 -12.91
C VAL A 6 -0.73 -9.03 -12.33
N VAL A 7 -2.02 -9.27 -12.13
CA VAL A 7 -2.92 -8.27 -11.60
C VAL A 7 -3.15 -8.49 -10.11
N ALA A 8 -3.41 -7.41 -9.40
CA ALA A 8 -3.71 -7.48 -7.98
C ALA A 8 -5.04 -8.18 -7.76
N PRO A 9 -5.24 -8.78 -6.57
CA PRO A 9 -6.46 -9.53 -6.30
C PRO A 9 -7.67 -8.62 -6.10
N ASN A 10 -8.85 -9.19 -6.31
CA ASN A 10 -10.12 -8.55 -5.99
C ASN A 10 -10.34 -7.22 -6.70
N GLY A 11 -9.76 -7.06 -7.90
CA GLY A 11 -9.93 -5.83 -8.65
C GLY A 11 -9.19 -4.64 -8.08
N MET A 12 -8.27 -4.86 -7.16
CA MET A 12 -7.50 -3.78 -6.55
C MET A 12 -6.52 -3.19 -7.56
N PRO A 13 -6.18 -1.90 -7.43
CA PRO A 13 -5.22 -1.29 -8.33
C PRO A 13 -3.81 -1.84 -8.11
N THR A 14 -3.00 -1.77 -9.15
CA THR A 14 -1.60 -2.18 -9.09
C THR A 14 -0.81 -1.32 -8.11
N TYR A 15 -1.04 -0.01 -8.14
CA TYR A 15 -0.37 0.95 -7.25
C TYR A 15 -1.37 1.42 -6.22
N ARG A 16 -0.95 1.42 -4.96
CA ARG A 16 -1.80 1.91 -3.88
C ARG A 16 -0.98 2.85 -3.00
N LEU A 17 -1.54 4.01 -2.72
CA LEU A 17 -0.97 4.92 -1.74
C LEU A 17 -1.92 4.96 -0.55
N LEU A 18 -1.52 4.32 0.53
CA LEU A 18 -2.31 4.30 1.75
C LEU A 18 -1.87 5.46 2.63
N THR A 19 -2.85 6.19 3.14
CA THR A 19 -2.61 7.31 4.04
C THR A 19 -3.51 7.16 5.26
N GLY A 20 -3.10 7.76 6.36
CA GLY A 20 -3.91 7.75 7.56
C GLY A 20 -3.14 8.28 8.75
N PRO A 21 -3.80 8.37 9.90
CA PRO A 21 -3.12 8.76 11.13
C PRO A 21 -2.03 7.74 11.46
N ASP A 22 -0.99 8.21 12.15
CA ASP A 22 0.10 7.33 12.57
C ASP A 22 -0.35 6.50 13.77
N ASP A 23 -1.04 5.41 13.51
CA ASP A 23 -1.58 4.54 14.55
C ASP A 23 -1.56 3.08 14.10
N GLU A 24 -2.02 2.21 14.99
CA GLU A 24 -2.02 0.79 14.75
C GLU A 24 -2.92 0.39 13.58
N THR A 25 -4.01 1.11 13.39
CA THR A 25 -4.92 0.83 12.26
C THR A 25 -4.19 0.98 10.95
N PHE A 26 -3.38 2.03 10.81
CA PHE A 26 -2.60 2.21 9.60
C PHE A 26 -1.61 1.07 9.42
N CYS A 27 -0.92 0.68 10.48
CA CYS A 27 0.04 -0.42 10.42
C CYS A 27 -0.63 -1.72 9.99
N ARG A 28 -1.84 -1.98 10.47
CA ARG A 28 -2.58 -3.17 10.09
C ARG A 28 -2.97 -3.14 8.62
N ARG A 29 -3.36 -1.98 8.11
CA ARG A 29 -3.71 -1.86 6.69
C ARG A 29 -2.51 -2.18 5.81
N ILE A 30 -1.33 -1.69 6.18
CA ILE A 30 -0.11 -1.99 5.43
C ILE A 30 0.21 -3.48 5.54
N SER A 31 0.12 -4.04 6.75
CA SER A 31 0.43 -5.45 6.96
C SER A 31 -0.51 -6.35 6.16
N ASP A 32 -1.80 -6.01 6.11
CA ASP A 32 -2.77 -6.77 5.35
C ASP A 32 -2.45 -6.74 3.86
N ALA A 33 -2.04 -5.58 3.34
CA ALA A 33 -1.67 -5.46 1.94
C ALA A 33 -0.44 -6.30 1.62
N ILE A 34 0.55 -6.30 2.51
CA ILE A 34 1.73 -7.14 2.34
C ILE A 34 1.34 -8.61 2.32
N ALA A 35 0.42 -9.01 3.20
CA ALA A 35 -0.03 -10.40 3.27
C ALA A 35 -0.73 -10.83 1.98
N LEU A 36 -1.36 -9.90 1.26
CA LEU A 36 -1.97 -10.20 -0.02
C LEU A 36 -0.93 -10.39 -1.12
N GLY A 37 0.26 -9.83 -0.95
CA GLY A 37 1.32 -9.95 -1.94
C GLY A 37 1.86 -8.63 -2.46
N TYR A 38 1.36 -7.50 -1.95
CA TYR A 38 1.90 -6.20 -2.30
C TYR A 38 3.29 -6.02 -1.69
N LYS A 39 4.09 -5.18 -2.30
CA LYS A 39 5.40 -4.81 -1.78
C LYS A 39 5.45 -3.31 -1.54
N LEU A 40 6.20 -2.92 -0.53
CA LEU A 40 6.41 -1.51 -0.26
C LEU A 40 7.17 -0.88 -1.42
N TYR A 41 6.76 0.30 -1.82
CA TYR A 41 7.35 1.01 -2.93
C TYR A 41 7.87 2.35 -2.42
N GLY A 42 9.16 2.43 -2.21
CA GLY A 42 9.77 3.61 -1.66
C GLY A 42 9.64 3.69 -0.14
N SER A 43 10.13 4.77 0.42
CA SER A 43 10.11 5.00 1.86
C SER A 43 8.76 5.58 2.27
N PRO A 44 8.36 5.35 3.52
CA PRO A 44 7.16 6.01 4.02
C PRO A 44 7.38 7.51 4.17
N ALA A 45 6.29 8.25 4.19
CA ALA A 45 6.33 9.70 4.39
C ALA A 45 5.40 10.05 5.54
N ALA A 46 5.64 11.22 6.12
CA ALA A 46 4.81 11.70 7.22
C ALA A 46 4.69 13.21 7.12
N THR A 47 3.53 13.71 7.54
CA THR A 47 3.30 15.14 7.61
C THR A 47 2.40 15.42 8.83
N PHE A 48 2.29 16.67 9.18
CA PHE A 48 1.47 17.08 10.32
C PHE A 48 0.37 17.99 9.81
N ASP A 49 -0.88 17.66 10.14
CA ASP A 49 -2.02 18.42 9.62
C ASP A 49 -2.50 19.53 10.55
N GLY A 50 -1.74 19.78 11.64
CA GLY A 50 -2.10 20.75 12.65
C GLY A 50 -2.61 20.11 13.92
N GLN A 51 -2.96 18.83 13.89
CA GLN A 51 -3.46 18.11 15.05
C GLN A 51 -2.85 16.72 15.17
N THR A 52 -2.62 16.05 14.04
CA THR A 52 -2.22 14.64 14.01
C THR A 52 -1.15 14.44 12.95
N VAL A 53 -0.24 13.52 13.22
CA VAL A 53 0.72 13.08 12.21
C VAL A 53 -0.02 12.18 11.22
N ILE A 54 0.07 12.53 9.95
CA ILE A 54 -0.49 11.76 8.86
C ILE A 54 0.66 11.04 8.16
N VAL A 55 0.52 9.74 7.98
CA VAL A 55 1.56 8.93 7.34
C VAL A 55 1.05 8.39 6.01
N ALA A 56 1.98 8.10 5.12
CA ALA A 56 1.67 7.58 3.80
C ALA A 56 2.70 6.53 3.42
N GLN A 57 2.24 5.48 2.76
CA GLN A 57 3.12 4.44 2.23
C GLN A 57 2.57 3.94 0.91
N ALA A 58 3.41 3.97 -0.11
CA ALA A 58 3.05 3.43 -1.41
C ALA A 58 3.34 1.94 -1.45
N LEU A 59 2.48 1.20 -2.14
CA LEU A 59 2.65 -0.23 -2.35
C LEU A 59 2.41 -0.52 -3.82
N ILE A 60 3.06 -1.56 -4.31
CA ILE A 60 2.96 -1.96 -5.70
C ILE A 60 2.73 -3.46 -5.79
N TRP A 61 1.91 -3.87 -6.75
CA TRP A 61 1.74 -5.29 -7.03
C TRP A 61 2.89 -5.70 -7.95
N PRO A 62 3.89 -6.43 -7.42
CA PRO A 62 5.17 -6.57 -8.12
C PRO A 62 5.06 -7.29 -9.45
N ALA A 63 4.19 -8.28 -9.56
CA ALA A 63 4.06 -9.03 -10.80
C ALA A 63 3.58 -8.17 -11.97
N ALA A 64 2.93 -7.04 -11.69
CA ALA A 64 2.39 -6.18 -12.74
C ALA A 64 3.45 -5.31 -13.39
N ILE A 65 4.60 -5.15 -12.76
CA ILE A 65 5.66 -4.27 -13.26
C ILE A 65 6.93 -5.01 -13.64
N ASP A 66 6.91 -6.34 -13.50
CA ASP A 66 8.06 -7.17 -13.91
C ASP A 66 7.95 -7.57 -15.40
#